data_78980c9cb2f9e17e63e57b7aa254560b
#
_entry.id   78980c9cb2f9e17e63e57b7aa254560b
#
_cell.length_a   1.000
_cell.length_b   1.000
_cell.length_c   1.000
_cell.angle_alpha   90.00
_cell.angle_beta   90.00
_cell.angle_gamma   90.00
#
_symmetry.space_group_name_H-M   'P 1'
#
loop_
_entity.id
_entity.type
_entity.pdbx_description
1 polymer ?
#
loop_
_entity_poly.entity_id
_entity_poly.type
_entity_poly.pdbx_seq_one_letter_code
_entity_poly.pdbx_strand_id
1 'polypeptide(L)'
;MLGKLLAGIAVSGVAAFAADAPAVTFHKDVEPILQANCQSCHRPGQIAPMSFLTYQATRPWAKAMKAATAGRKMPPWFADSAYGHFTNDRSLKQSEIDVISKWADHGAPEGDPKDAP
;
A
#
# COMPACT_ATOMS: atom_id res chain seq x y z
N MET A 1 -64.68 -22.37 22.86
CA MET A 1 -63.63 -21.35 22.95
C MET A 1 -62.33 -21.93 22.42
N LEU A 2 -61.98 -21.58 21.20
CA LEU A 2 -60.73 -22.08 20.51
C LEU A 2 -59.62 -21.04 20.70
N GLY A 3 -58.63 -21.37 21.53
CA GLY A 3 -57.44 -20.54 21.71
C GLY A 3 -56.43 -20.81 20.56
N LYS A 4 -56.18 -19.81 19.74
CA LYS A 4 -55.10 -19.84 18.74
C LYS A 4 -53.74 -19.51 19.37
N LEU A 5 -52.86 -20.53 19.47
CA LEU A 5 -51.46 -20.32 19.79
C LEU A 5 -50.75 -19.79 18.52
N LEU A 6 -50.25 -18.59 18.56
CA LEU A 6 -49.35 -18.02 17.57
C LEU A 6 -47.89 -18.38 17.97
N ALA A 7 -47.31 -19.32 17.26
CA ALA A 7 -45.86 -19.60 17.40
C ALA A 7 -45.03 -18.53 16.67
N GLY A 8 -44.36 -17.72 17.43
CA GLY A 8 -43.40 -16.75 16.88
C GLY A 8 -42.11 -17.42 16.45
N ILE A 9 -41.79 -17.34 15.19
CA ILE A 9 -40.50 -17.79 14.65
C ILE A 9 -39.50 -16.65 14.85
N ALA A 10 -38.56 -16.85 15.77
CA ALA A 10 -37.42 -15.96 15.94
C ALA A 10 -36.37 -16.27 14.86
N VAL A 11 -36.23 -15.39 13.88
CA VAL A 11 -35.14 -15.46 12.89
C VAL A 11 -33.89 -14.86 13.52
N SER A 12 -32.97 -15.72 13.97
CA SER A 12 -31.65 -15.29 14.44
C SER A 12 -30.79 -14.95 13.23
N GLY A 13 -30.61 -13.66 12.95
CA GLY A 13 -29.69 -13.19 11.93
C GLY A 13 -28.24 -13.44 12.37
N VAL A 14 -27.54 -14.30 11.67
CA VAL A 14 -26.10 -14.48 11.82
C VAL A 14 -25.42 -13.33 11.09
N ALA A 15 -24.88 -12.36 11.83
CA ALA A 15 -24.02 -11.34 11.27
C ALA A 15 -22.70 -12.00 10.84
N ALA A 16 -22.50 -12.19 9.53
CA ALA A 16 -21.23 -12.60 8.97
C ALA A 16 -20.26 -11.42 9.13
N PHE A 17 -19.31 -11.53 10.05
CA PHE A 17 -18.14 -10.64 10.08
C PHE A 17 -17.31 -11.01 8.85
N ALA A 18 -17.31 -10.14 7.84
CA ALA A 18 -16.33 -10.21 6.79
C ALA A 18 -14.95 -9.98 7.44
N ALA A 19 -14.11 -11.01 7.44
CA ALA A 19 -12.71 -10.84 7.85
C ALA A 19 -12.07 -9.89 6.86
N ASP A 20 -11.71 -8.69 7.32
CA ASP A 20 -10.97 -7.73 6.51
C ASP A 20 -9.67 -8.40 6.06
N ALA A 21 -9.38 -8.30 4.75
CA ALA A 21 -8.08 -8.71 4.23
C ALA A 21 -6.99 -7.96 5.01
N PRO A 22 -5.85 -8.60 5.33
CA PRO A 22 -4.81 -7.96 6.11
C PRO A 22 -4.44 -6.62 5.48
N ALA A 23 -4.51 -5.56 6.27
CA ALA A 23 -4.25 -4.21 5.81
C ALA A 23 -2.79 -4.10 5.34
N VAL A 24 -2.58 -3.45 4.20
CA VAL A 24 -1.24 -3.09 3.74
C VAL A 24 -0.66 -2.04 4.68
N THR A 25 0.53 -2.28 5.24
CA THR A 25 1.17 -1.40 6.21
C THR A 25 2.53 -0.91 5.73
N PHE A 26 3.03 0.17 6.35
CA PHE A 26 4.31 0.74 5.98
C PHE A 26 5.46 -0.23 6.20
N HIS A 27 5.67 -0.69 7.44
CA HIS A 27 6.84 -1.50 7.79
C HIS A 27 6.89 -2.83 7.06
N LYS A 28 5.75 -3.51 6.93
CA LYS A 28 5.68 -4.82 6.31
C LYS A 28 5.75 -4.78 4.78
N ASP A 29 5.01 -3.84 4.17
CA ASP A 29 4.70 -3.93 2.74
C ASP A 29 5.34 -2.81 1.93
N VAL A 30 5.37 -1.57 2.44
CA VAL A 30 5.82 -0.39 1.70
C VAL A 30 7.32 -0.15 1.89
N GLU A 31 7.82 -0.25 3.10
CA GLU A 31 9.23 0.04 3.43
C GLU A 31 10.21 -0.81 2.62
N PRO A 32 10.00 -2.12 2.41
CA PRO A 32 10.89 -2.91 1.54
C PRO A 32 10.96 -2.38 0.10
N ILE A 33 9.83 -1.91 -0.44
CA ILE A 33 9.79 -1.30 -1.78
C ILE A 33 10.58 -0.01 -1.81
N LEU A 34 10.45 0.83 -0.77
CA LEU A 34 11.17 2.09 -0.67
C LEU A 34 12.67 1.89 -0.55
N GLN A 35 13.11 0.93 0.24
CA GLN A 35 14.53 0.59 0.40
C GLN A 35 15.15 0.15 -0.93
N ALA A 36 14.45 -0.70 -1.66
CA ALA A 36 14.95 -1.23 -2.92
C ALA A 36 14.99 -0.20 -4.05
N ASN A 37 13.99 0.72 -4.12
CA ASN A 37 13.74 1.49 -5.33
C ASN A 37 13.75 3.01 -5.16
N CYS A 38 13.67 3.54 -3.94
CA CYS A 38 13.39 4.96 -3.70
C CYS A 38 14.45 5.66 -2.83
N GLN A 39 14.91 5.02 -1.77
CA GLN A 39 15.75 5.64 -0.74
C GLN A 39 17.15 6.01 -1.23
N SER A 40 17.61 5.48 -2.34
CA SER A 40 18.88 5.90 -2.95
C SER A 40 18.88 7.38 -3.35
N CYS A 41 17.70 7.92 -3.71
CA CYS A 41 17.52 9.32 -4.07
C CYS A 41 16.72 10.10 -3.01
N HIS A 42 15.74 9.45 -2.36
CA HIS A 42 14.86 10.07 -1.35
C HIS A 42 15.43 9.91 0.07
N ARG A 43 16.52 10.59 0.34
CA ARG A 43 17.19 10.67 1.65
C ARG A 43 17.98 11.98 1.77
N PRO A 44 18.33 12.42 2.98
CA PRO A 44 19.12 13.64 3.18
C PRO A 44 20.42 13.61 2.36
N GLY A 45 20.74 14.75 1.74
CA GLY A 45 21.96 14.93 0.94
C GLY A 45 21.89 14.30 -0.46
N GLN A 46 20.76 13.79 -0.89
CA GLN A 46 20.55 13.28 -2.24
C GLN A 46 19.61 14.19 -3.06
N ILE A 47 19.40 13.86 -4.33
CA ILE A 47 18.74 14.74 -5.29
C ILE A 47 17.26 14.98 -4.99
N ALA A 48 16.56 14.03 -4.36
CA ALA A 48 15.14 14.18 -4.09
C ALA A 48 14.87 15.11 -2.91
N PRO A 49 13.84 15.96 -2.99
CA PRO A 49 13.57 16.99 -1.97
C PRO A 49 12.99 16.44 -0.66
N MET A 50 12.40 15.22 -0.67
CA MET A 50 11.82 14.59 0.51
C MET A 50 12.56 13.29 0.86
N SER A 51 12.56 12.96 2.14
CA SER A 51 13.11 11.69 2.65
C SER A 51 12.02 10.64 2.80
N PHE A 52 12.34 9.40 2.43
CA PHE A 52 11.49 8.23 2.64
C PHE A 52 12.15 7.18 3.55
N LEU A 53 13.02 7.63 4.46
CA LEU A 53 13.75 6.75 5.38
C LEU A 53 12.90 6.29 6.57
N THR A 54 11.89 7.06 6.96
CA THR A 54 11.04 6.76 8.10
C THR A 54 9.56 6.86 7.74
N TYR A 55 8.71 6.19 8.50
CA TYR A 55 7.26 6.33 8.35
C TYR A 55 6.80 7.77 8.46
N GLN A 56 7.26 8.50 9.49
CA GLN A 56 6.87 9.88 9.76
C GLN A 56 7.24 10.82 8.62
N ALA A 57 8.39 10.60 8.00
CA ALA A 57 8.83 11.39 6.85
C ALA A 57 8.07 11.01 5.56
N THR A 58 7.67 9.74 5.42
CA THR A 58 7.05 9.20 4.21
C THR A 58 5.54 9.44 4.16
N ARG A 59 4.84 9.24 5.28
CA ARG A 59 3.37 9.27 5.33
C ARG A 59 2.74 10.54 4.72
N PRO A 60 3.24 11.76 4.94
CA PRO A 60 2.65 12.96 4.34
C PRO A 60 2.60 12.93 2.81
N TRP A 61 3.46 12.14 2.19
CA TRP A 61 3.60 12.04 0.74
C TRP A 61 2.82 10.87 0.11
N ALA A 62 2.07 10.09 0.90
CA ALA A 62 1.43 8.85 0.45
C ALA A 62 0.59 9.04 -0.83
N LYS A 63 -0.24 10.07 -0.89
CA LYS A 63 -1.06 10.37 -2.09
C LYS A 63 -0.22 10.77 -3.30
N ALA A 64 0.82 11.56 -3.08
CA ALA A 64 1.74 11.97 -4.14
C ALA A 64 2.55 10.78 -4.66
N MET A 65 3.00 9.89 -3.76
CA MET A 65 3.68 8.65 -4.12
C MET A 65 2.78 7.76 -4.99
N LYS A 66 1.53 7.55 -4.57
CA LYS A 66 0.54 6.82 -5.38
C LYS A 66 0.42 7.41 -6.79
N ALA A 67 0.21 8.71 -6.89
CA ALA A 67 0.05 9.36 -8.19
C ALA A 67 1.31 9.24 -9.08
N ALA A 68 2.49 9.42 -8.48
CA ALA A 68 3.76 9.35 -9.20
C ALA A 68 4.11 7.93 -9.66
N THR A 69 3.86 6.92 -8.83
CA THR A 69 4.15 5.50 -9.17
C THR A 69 3.13 4.93 -10.14
N ALA A 70 1.84 5.20 -9.93
CA ALA A 70 0.78 4.78 -10.87
C ALA A 70 0.94 5.43 -12.25
N GLY A 71 1.36 6.70 -12.30
CA GLY A 71 1.71 7.40 -13.54
C GLY A 71 3.09 7.06 -14.10
N ARG A 72 3.82 6.15 -13.48
CA ARG A 72 5.18 5.71 -13.86
C ARG A 72 6.19 6.87 -14.01
N LYS A 73 5.98 7.95 -13.25
CA LYS A 73 6.92 9.07 -13.14
C LYS A 73 8.03 8.80 -12.14
N MET A 74 7.76 7.93 -11.17
CA MET A 74 8.70 7.46 -10.15
C MET A 74 8.66 5.93 -10.03
N PRO A 75 9.81 5.29 -9.90
CA PRO A 75 11.16 5.83 -10.10
C PRO A 75 11.36 6.36 -11.53
N PRO A 76 12.25 7.37 -11.77
CA PRO A 76 12.49 7.88 -13.11
C PRO A 76 13.19 6.81 -13.97
N TRP A 77 12.44 6.26 -14.92
CA TRP A 77 12.90 5.28 -15.89
C TRP A 77 12.16 5.48 -17.20
N PHE A 78 12.88 5.87 -18.22
CA PHE A 78 12.31 6.29 -19.51
C PHE A 78 12.50 5.28 -20.64
N ALA A 79 13.21 4.15 -20.38
CA ALA A 79 13.35 3.09 -21.36
C ALA A 79 12.04 2.30 -21.47
N ASP A 80 11.60 2.08 -22.70
CA ASP A 80 10.42 1.28 -22.99
C ASP A 80 10.79 -0.20 -22.95
N SER A 81 10.15 -0.97 -22.10
CA SER A 81 10.37 -2.41 -21.93
C SER A 81 10.07 -3.23 -23.19
N ALA A 82 9.32 -2.68 -24.15
CA ALA A 82 9.09 -3.31 -25.45
C ALA A 82 10.35 -3.40 -26.34
N TYR A 83 11.35 -2.54 -26.07
CA TYR A 83 12.56 -2.43 -26.91
C TYR A 83 13.83 -2.96 -26.24
N GLY A 84 13.73 -3.64 -25.12
CA GLY A 84 14.89 -4.26 -24.49
C GLY A 84 14.77 -4.44 -22.99
N HIS A 85 15.74 -5.15 -22.41
CA HIS A 85 15.87 -5.35 -20.97
C HIS A 85 17.22 -4.79 -20.53
N PHE A 86 17.18 -3.96 -19.49
CA PHE A 86 18.36 -3.31 -18.95
C PHE A 86 18.63 -3.81 -17.53
N THR A 87 19.88 -4.12 -17.23
CA THR A 87 20.29 -4.62 -15.90
C THR A 87 20.09 -3.60 -14.78
N ASN A 88 20.03 -2.31 -15.13
CA ASN A 88 19.79 -1.20 -14.20
C ASN A 88 18.35 -0.67 -14.25
N ASP A 89 17.41 -1.45 -14.76
CA ASP A 89 15.99 -1.08 -14.78
C ASP A 89 15.48 -0.87 -13.35
N ARG A 90 14.97 0.34 -13.10
CA ARG A 90 14.42 0.78 -11.81
C ARG A 90 12.90 0.84 -11.80
N SER A 91 12.26 0.44 -12.88
CA SER A 91 10.80 0.46 -12.95
C SER A 91 10.18 -0.48 -11.91
N LEU A 92 9.12 -0.02 -11.26
CA LEU A 92 8.36 -0.84 -10.33
C LEU A 92 7.54 -1.91 -11.07
N LYS A 93 7.44 -3.08 -10.46
CA LYS A 93 6.46 -4.08 -10.84
C LYS A 93 5.06 -3.56 -10.55
N GLN A 94 4.06 -4.03 -11.31
CA GLN A 94 2.68 -3.61 -11.08
C GLN A 94 2.22 -3.94 -9.64
N SER A 95 2.63 -5.10 -9.10
CA SER A 95 2.33 -5.48 -7.73
C SER A 95 2.86 -4.49 -6.68
N GLU A 96 4.04 -3.91 -6.90
CA GLU A 96 4.61 -2.89 -6.00
C GLU A 96 3.84 -1.57 -6.09
N ILE A 97 3.43 -1.17 -7.28
CA ILE A 97 2.56 0.00 -7.50
C ILE A 97 1.21 -0.19 -6.81
N ASP A 98 0.64 -1.39 -6.89
CA ASP A 98 -0.63 -1.72 -6.25
C ASP A 98 -0.53 -1.68 -4.73
N VAL A 99 0.59 -2.13 -4.14
CA VAL A 99 0.86 -2.03 -2.70
C VAL A 99 0.89 -0.58 -2.25
N ILE A 100 1.67 0.28 -2.92
CA ILE A 100 1.75 1.71 -2.59
C ILE A 100 0.37 2.37 -2.72
N SER A 101 -0.37 2.05 -3.77
CA SER A 101 -1.71 2.60 -4.01
C SER A 101 -2.69 2.20 -2.91
N LYS A 102 -2.74 0.91 -2.57
CA LYS A 102 -3.60 0.40 -1.48
C LYS A 102 -3.25 1.03 -0.15
N TRP A 103 -1.96 1.13 0.17
CA TRP A 103 -1.50 1.77 1.39
C TRP A 103 -1.99 3.21 1.49
N ALA A 104 -1.80 4.01 0.42
CA ALA A 104 -2.23 5.40 0.39
C ALA A 104 -3.75 5.54 0.51
N ASP A 105 -4.53 4.67 -0.14
CA ASP A 105 -6.00 4.70 -0.15
C ASP A 105 -6.61 4.32 1.22
N HIS A 106 -5.92 3.51 2.00
CA HIS A 106 -6.38 3.07 3.32
C HIS A 106 -5.80 3.91 4.48
N GLY A 107 -5.39 5.15 4.22
CA GLY A 107 -4.94 6.09 5.24
C GLY A 107 -3.47 5.96 5.63
N ALA A 108 -2.70 5.23 4.86
CA ALA A 108 -1.26 5.05 5.02
C ALA A 108 -0.87 4.59 6.45
N PRO A 109 -1.36 3.43 6.92
CA PRO A 109 -1.07 2.94 8.27
C PRO A 109 0.39 2.54 8.44
N GLU A 110 0.92 2.72 9.67
CA GLU A 110 2.32 2.39 10.00
C GLU A 110 2.56 0.87 10.05
N GLY A 111 1.68 0.16 10.75
CA GLY A 111 1.89 -1.25 11.05
C GLY A 111 2.77 -1.46 12.28
N ASP A 112 3.18 -2.72 12.52
CA ASP A 112 4.09 -3.04 13.63
C ASP A 112 5.54 -2.75 13.21
N PRO A 113 6.30 -1.95 13.97
CA PRO A 113 7.73 -1.72 13.70
C PRO A 113 8.58 -2.99 13.68
N LYS A 114 8.13 -4.08 14.29
CA LYS A 114 8.81 -5.38 14.23
C LYS A 114 8.76 -6.04 12.86
N ASP A 115 7.85 -5.61 12.00
CA ASP A 115 7.72 -6.10 10.62
C ASP A 115 8.69 -5.37 9.66
N ALA A 116 9.45 -4.39 10.14
CA ALA A 116 10.44 -3.68 9.34
C ALA A 116 11.53 -4.65 8.82
N PRO A 117 11.98 -4.49 7.56
CA PRO A 117 12.99 -5.36 6.96
C PRO A 117 14.38 -5.18 7.58
#